data_d6d37385f58e38cc3e992db25d90c930
#
_entry.id   d6d37385f58e38cc3e992db25d90c930
#
_cell.length_a   1.000
_cell.length_b   1.000
_cell.length_c   1.000
_cell.angle_alpha   90.00
_cell.angle_beta   90.00
_cell.angle_gamma   90.00
#
_symmetry.space_group_name_H-M   'P 1'
#
loop_
_entity.id
_entity.type
_entity.pdbx_description
1 polymer ?
#
loop_
_entity_poly.entity_id
_entity_poly.type
_entity_poly.pdbx_seq_one_letter_code
_entity_poly.pdbx_strand_id
1 'polypeptide(L)'
;TSVGGTDNSYYQQEYYLSASALYRIWNNLSFSLSTDGSINTMNANLQNFVSPTRYSWLTAFAGKYVNEWVTLSASALATVINEKAKNGGSAGNHRKLSPNVSISLKPFHNEELRFRFFYKDIFRLPSFNDLYYDKAGNINLKPESATQYNIGITYSKAINNFIPYLSATVDAYHNKVTDKIVATPTKNLFIWSMVNLGKVDIKGIDATASLSLQPLDKLRINLSGNYTYQRALDVTNSNPNSPEGKVYKHQIAYTPRVSASGQAGIETPWLNLSYSFLFSGKRYMLGQNISDNRLDSYSDHSISAYRDFKIQKVTASLNLEVLNLMNRNYEIVKNFPMPGRSVRVTIGVRY
;
A
#
# COMPACT_ATOMS: atom_id res chain seq x y z
N THR A 1 -37.76 4.21 -16.83
CA THR A 1 -37.90 3.90 -15.42
C THR A 1 -36.69 4.44 -14.68
N SER A 2 -36.83 5.59 -14.03
CA SER A 2 -35.80 6.16 -13.15
C SER A 2 -35.58 5.19 -12.00
N VAL A 3 -34.38 4.61 -11.93
CA VAL A 3 -33.92 3.95 -10.72
C VAL A 3 -33.78 5.08 -9.69
N GLY A 4 -34.69 5.13 -8.70
CA GLY A 4 -34.63 6.11 -7.63
C GLY A 4 -33.27 6.00 -6.94
N GLY A 5 -32.44 7.01 -7.11
CA GLY A 5 -31.18 7.12 -6.37
C GLY A 5 -31.51 7.25 -4.89
N THR A 6 -30.97 6.39 -4.04
CA THR A 6 -31.02 6.59 -2.59
C THR A 6 -29.91 7.56 -2.22
N ASP A 7 -30.27 8.70 -1.63
CA ASP A 7 -29.30 9.66 -1.07
C ASP A 7 -28.90 9.21 0.34
N ASN A 8 -27.86 8.37 0.42
CA ASN A 8 -27.35 7.85 1.67
C ASN A 8 -26.17 8.71 2.13
N SER A 9 -26.32 9.33 3.29
CA SER A 9 -25.27 10.14 3.93
C SER A 9 -24.74 9.43 5.16
N TYR A 10 -23.42 9.36 5.28
CA TYR A 10 -22.71 8.75 6.40
C TYR A 10 -21.87 9.80 7.11
N TYR A 11 -21.90 9.79 8.45
CA TYR A 11 -21.13 10.69 9.30
C TYR A 11 -20.23 9.87 10.18
N GLN A 12 -18.91 10.07 10.07
CA GLN A 12 -17.93 9.44 10.93
C GLN A 12 -17.23 10.50 11.77
N GLN A 13 -17.02 10.19 13.04
CA GLN A 13 -16.30 11.04 13.98
C GLN A 13 -15.24 10.20 14.70
N GLU A 14 -14.09 10.82 14.95
CA GLU A 14 -13.00 10.22 15.69
C GLU A 14 -12.50 11.19 16.76
N TYR A 15 -12.40 10.69 17.98
CA TYR A 15 -11.69 11.34 19.08
C TYR A 15 -10.45 10.53 19.36
N TYR A 16 -9.29 11.16 19.32
CA TYR A 16 -8.01 10.50 19.42
C TYR A 16 -7.12 11.17 20.46
N LEU A 17 -6.44 10.35 21.29
CA LEU A 17 -5.42 10.77 22.22
C LEU A 17 -4.23 9.84 22.11
N SER A 18 -3.03 10.42 22.04
CA SER A 18 -1.77 9.68 21.98
C SER A 18 -0.80 10.21 23.03
N ALA A 19 -0.05 9.27 23.64
CA ALA A 19 1.08 9.59 24.49
C ALA A 19 2.25 8.68 24.17
N SER A 20 3.48 9.22 24.16
CA SER A 20 4.68 8.44 23.93
C SER A 20 5.81 8.91 24.83
N ALA A 21 6.64 7.96 25.27
CA ALA A 21 7.85 8.20 26.03
C ALA A 21 9.00 7.43 25.39
N LEU A 22 10.14 8.08 25.24
CA LEU A 22 11.39 7.49 24.78
C LEU A 22 12.43 7.62 25.89
N TYR A 23 13.01 6.52 26.29
CA TYR A 23 14.08 6.47 27.27
C TYR A 23 15.35 5.89 26.66
N ARG A 24 16.42 6.65 26.68
CA ARG A 24 17.73 6.24 26.20
C ARG A 24 18.60 5.85 27.39
N ILE A 25 18.88 4.56 27.52
CA ILE A 25 19.74 4.01 28.60
C ILE A 25 21.20 4.30 28.29
N TRP A 26 21.61 4.00 27.06
CA TRP A 26 22.96 4.27 26.53
C TRP A 26 22.88 4.95 25.17
N ASN A 27 23.98 5.42 24.65
CA ASN A 27 24.02 6.05 23.32
C ASN A 27 23.51 5.14 22.20
N ASN A 28 23.60 3.84 22.39
CA ASN A 28 23.23 2.82 21.42
C ASN A 28 21.99 2.00 21.79
N LEU A 29 21.41 2.18 22.99
CA LEU A 29 20.23 1.43 23.43
C LEU A 29 19.13 2.36 23.91
N SER A 30 17.97 2.24 23.32
CA SER A 30 16.77 3.00 23.69
C SER A 30 15.53 2.11 23.77
N PHE A 31 14.62 2.49 24.66
CA PHE A 31 13.29 1.91 24.77
C PHE A 31 12.24 2.97 24.59
N SER A 32 11.12 2.59 24.00
CA SER A 32 9.95 3.46 23.86
C SER A 32 8.70 2.75 24.29
N LEU A 33 7.81 3.51 24.93
CA LEU A 33 6.45 3.11 25.23
C LEU A 33 5.53 4.15 24.60
N SER A 34 4.59 3.69 23.77
CA SER A 34 3.54 4.55 23.21
C SER A 34 2.18 3.93 23.45
N THR A 35 1.20 4.77 23.67
CA THR A 35 -0.18 4.35 23.87
C THR A 35 -1.11 5.32 23.16
N ASP A 36 -2.08 4.75 22.44
CA ASP A 36 -3.09 5.44 21.66
C ASP A 36 -4.47 5.00 22.10
N GLY A 37 -5.33 5.96 22.39
CA GLY A 37 -6.74 5.75 22.66
C GLY A 37 -7.59 6.44 21.60
N SER A 38 -8.58 5.75 21.03
CA SER A 38 -9.54 6.38 20.13
C SER A 38 -10.97 5.91 20.36
N ILE A 39 -11.90 6.82 20.08
CA ILE A 39 -13.34 6.57 20.03
C ILE A 39 -13.78 6.93 18.62
N ASN A 40 -14.24 5.93 17.87
CA ASN A 40 -14.76 6.12 16.52
C ASN A 40 -16.26 5.85 16.52
N THR A 41 -17.03 6.73 15.89
CA THR A 41 -18.48 6.57 15.73
C THR A 41 -18.86 6.68 14.26
N MET A 42 -19.93 6.00 13.87
CA MET A 42 -20.52 6.13 12.54
C MET A 42 -22.04 6.23 12.67
N ASN A 43 -22.63 7.19 11.97
CA ASN A 43 -24.07 7.36 11.83
C ASN A 43 -24.45 7.50 10.36
N ALA A 44 -25.71 7.23 10.02
CA ALA A 44 -26.22 7.43 8.67
C ALA A 44 -27.70 7.87 8.71
N ASN A 45 -28.17 8.44 7.61
CA ASN A 45 -29.59 8.81 7.43
C ASN A 45 -30.49 7.61 7.06
N LEU A 46 -29.97 6.40 7.18
CA LEU A 46 -30.69 5.15 6.91
C LEU A 46 -31.60 4.78 8.07
N GLN A 47 -32.81 4.29 7.76
CA GLN A 47 -33.72 3.79 8.76
C GLN A 47 -33.12 2.59 9.51
N ASN A 48 -33.15 2.62 10.85
CA ASN A 48 -32.59 1.58 11.72
C ASN A 48 -31.08 1.32 11.53
N PHE A 49 -30.33 2.33 11.12
CA PHE A 49 -28.87 2.20 11.01
C PHE A 49 -28.25 1.76 12.34
N VAL A 50 -27.26 0.88 12.26
CA VAL A 50 -26.63 0.21 13.43
C VAL A 50 -25.96 1.20 14.38
N SER A 51 -25.48 2.35 13.89
CA SER A 51 -24.79 3.41 14.65
C SER A 51 -23.72 2.85 15.59
N PRO A 52 -22.63 2.26 15.03
CA PRO A 52 -21.57 1.64 15.83
C PRO A 52 -20.71 2.69 16.53
N THR A 53 -20.19 2.31 17.71
CA THR A 53 -19.14 3.01 18.43
C THR A 53 -18.04 2.04 18.79
N ARG A 54 -16.82 2.35 18.35
CA ARG A 54 -15.62 1.55 18.61
C ARG A 54 -14.67 2.29 19.52
N TYR A 55 -14.31 1.65 20.63
CA TYR A 55 -13.27 2.08 21.55
C TYR A 55 -12.01 1.28 21.26
N SER A 56 -10.94 1.95 20.90
CA SER A 56 -9.65 1.32 20.58
C SER A 56 -8.59 1.77 21.57
N TRP A 57 -7.83 0.81 22.08
CA TRP A 57 -6.66 1.06 22.90
C TRP A 57 -5.49 0.24 22.38
N LEU A 58 -4.44 0.95 21.96
CA LEU A 58 -3.23 0.37 21.38
C LEU A 58 -2.03 0.77 22.23
N THR A 59 -1.26 -0.21 22.72
CA THR A 59 -0.05 0.06 23.49
C THR A 59 1.11 -0.69 22.89
N ALA A 60 2.15 0.03 22.49
CA ALA A 60 3.36 -0.51 21.92
C ALA A 60 4.55 -0.29 22.87
N PHE A 61 5.30 -1.38 23.12
CA PHE A 61 6.61 -1.31 23.74
C PHE A 61 7.65 -1.72 22.72
N ALA A 62 8.72 -0.92 22.59
CA ALA A 62 9.81 -1.20 21.64
C ALA A 62 11.17 -0.95 22.26
N GLY A 63 12.14 -1.80 21.89
CA GLY A 63 13.55 -1.63 22.15
C GLY A 63 14.33 -1.49 20.85
N LYS A 64 15.32 -0.61 20.82
CA LYS A 64 16.20 -0.40 19.69
C LYS A 64 17.65 -0.32 20.14
N TYR A 65 18.48 -1.15 19.50
CA TYR A 65 19.94 -1.12 19.64
C TYR A 65 20.55 -0.72 18.30
N VAL A 66 21.50 0.21 18.33
CA VAL A 66 22.17 0.73 17.11
C VAL A 66 23.67 0.85 17.40
N ASN A 67 24.48 0.25 16.55
CA ASN A 67 25.90 0.53 16.45
C ASN A 67 26.30 0.63 14.96
N GLU A 68 27.59 0.75 14.67
CA GLU A 68 28.10 0.90 13.29
C GLU A 68 27.72 -0.26 12.37
N TRP A 69 27.62 -1.48 12.93
CA TRP A 69 27.46 -2.74 12.19
C TRP A 69 26.04 -3.28 12.20
N VAL A 70 25.30 -2.98 13.28
CA VAL A 70 24.01 -3.61 13.55
C VAL A 70 22.98 -2.58 14.00
N THR A 71 21.81 -2.62 13.40
CA THR A 71 20.60 -2.05 13.96
C THR A 71 19.63 -3.17 14.26
N LEU A 72 19.28 -3.34 15.53
CA LEU A 72 18.26 -4.29 15.99
C LEU A 72 17.09 -3.51 16.56
N SER A 73 15.88 -3.86 16.16
CA SER A 73 14.65 -3.33 16.75
C SER A 73 13.69 -4.48 17.04
N ALA A 74 13.13 -4.47 18.23
CA ALA A 74 12.07 -5.39 18.63
C ALA A 74 10.93 -4.62 19.27
N SER A 75 9.70 -4.96 18.93
CA SER A 75 8.51 -4.33 19.50
C SER A 75 7.36 -5.32 19.64
N ALA A 76 6.44 -5.02 20.54
CA ALA A 76 5.18 -5.72 20.68
C ALA A 76 4.05 -4.70 20.81
N LEU A 77 3.02 -4.84 19.99
CA LEU A 77 1.82 -4.02 20.01
C LEU A 77 0.67 -4.82 20.63
N ALA A 78 0.16 -4.36 21.77
CA ALA A 78 -1.08 -4.84 22.36
C ALA A 78 -2.25 -4.00 21.83
N THR A 79 -3.22 -4.66 21.22
CA THR A 79 -4.45 -4.06 20.69
C THR A 79 -5.64 -4.57 21.48
N VAL A 80 -6.46 -3.66 22.03
CA VAL A 80 -7.72 -3.95 22.72
C VAL A 80 -8.82 -3.12 22.07
N ILE A 81 -9.84 -3.78 21.54
CA ILE A 81 -10.96 -3.16 20.85
C ILE A 81 -12.26 -3.61 21.53
N ASN A 82 -13.11 -2.63 21.84
CA ASN A 82 -14.47 -2.87 22.28
C ASN A 82 -15.42 -2.11 21.33
N GLU A 83 -16.33 -2.84 20.73
CA GLU A 83 -17.30 -2.26 19.81
C GLU A 83 -18.73 -2.48 20.30
N LYS A 84 -19.52 -1.43 20.26
CA LYS A 84 -20.94 -1.42 20.62
C LYS A 84 -21.74 -0.86 19.48
N ALA A 85 -22.98 -1.27 19.36
CA ALA A 85 -23.95 -0.74 18.42
C ALA A 85 -25.16 -0.20 19.17
N LYS A 86 -25.74 0.88 18.68
CA LYS A 86 -26.98 1.42 19.25
C LYS A 86 -28.18 0.56 18.86
N ASN A 87 -28.20 0.11 17.61
CA ASN A 87 -29.25 -0.73 17.04
C ASN A 87 -28.59 -2.00 16.45
N GLY A 88 -29.17 -3.18 16.72
CA GLY A 88 -28.67 -4.44 16.15
C GLY A 88 -27.36 -4.95 16.77
N GLY A 89 -26.59 -5.71 15.99
CA GLY A 89 -25.34 -6.31 16.41
C GLY A 89 -24.12 -5.45 16.08
N SER A 90 -23.03 -5.62 16.84
CA SER A 90 -21.70 -5.04 16.54
C SER A 90 -20.74 -6.15 16.07
N ALA A 91 -19.62 -5.76 15.45
CA ALA A 91 -18.58 -6.70 15.03
C ALA A 91 -17.81 -7.35 16.22
N GLY A 92 -18.10 -6.92 17.44
CA GLY A 92 -17.59 -7.54 18.66
C GLY A 92 -16.27 -6.97 19.19
N ASN A 93 -15.74 -7.64 20.19
CA ASN A 93 -14.53 -7.21 20.89
C ASN A 93 -13.32 -8.04 20.46
N HIS A 94 -12.16 -7.40 20.35
CA HIS A 94 -10.94 -8.07 19.90
C HIS A 94 -9.75 -7.72 20.80
N ARG A 95 -8.88 -8.69 21.03
CA ARG A 95 -7.61 -8.51 21.72
C ARG A 95 -6.52 -9.23 20.95
N LYS A 96 -5.39 -8.56 20.69
CA LYS A 96 -4.27 -9.16 19.94
C LYS A 96 -2.95 -8.58 20.45
N LEU A 97 -1.94 -9.43 20.54
CA LEU A 97 -0.54 -9.04 20.69
C LEU A 97 0.16 -9.31 19.36
N SER A 98 0.80 -8.28 18.79
CA SER A 98 1.47 -8.33 17.51
C SER A 98 2.97 -8.02 17.69
N PRO A 99 3.84 -9.03 17.73
CA PRO A 99 5.29 -8.86 17.79
C PRO A 99 5.88 -8.44 16.44
N ASN A 100 6.99 -7.70 16.51
CA ASN A 100 7.80 -7.35 15.37
C ASN A 100 9.28 -7.34 15.76
N VAL A 101 10.13 -7.92 14.93
CA VAL A 101 11.59 -7.91 15.08
C VAL A 101 12.20 -7.54 13.74
N SER A 102 13.15 -6.62 13.73
CA SER A 102 13.93 -6.27 12.55
C SER A 102 15.42 -6.16 12.87
N ILE A 103 16.23 -6.64 11.93
CA ILE A 103 17.70 -6.63 12.01
C ILE A 103 18.22 -6.04 10.70
N SER A 104 19.12 -5.09 10.81
CA SER A 104 19.89 -4.56 9.70
C SER A 104 21.38 -4.68 10.02
N LEU A 105 22.10 -5.37 9.14
CA LEU A 105 23.54 -5.61 9.27
C LEU A 105 24.29 -4.81 8.21
N LYS A 106 25.30 -4.06 8.62
CA LYS A 106 26.20 -3.31 7.73
C LYS A 106 27.61 -3.93 7.83
N PRO A 107 27.95 -4.94 6.98
CA PRO A 107 29.18 -5.71 7.14
C PRO A 107 30.47 -4.95 6.74
N PHE A 108 30.33 -3.82 6.05
CA PHE A 108 31.47 -3.04 5.57
C PHE A 108 31.43 -1.61 6.10
N HIS A 109 32.53 -1.15 6.69
CA HIS A 109 32.58 0.20 7.28
C HIS A 109 32.45 1.30 6.23
N ASN A 110 33.11 1.16 5.08
CA ASN A 110 33.17 2.17 4.02
C ASN A 110 32.09 2.05 2.95
N GLU A 111 31.20 1.06 3.07
CA GLU A 111 30.14 0.80 2.10
C GLU A 111 28.78 0.82 2.79
N GLU A 112 27.80 1.48 2.18
CA GLU A 112 26.42 1.47 2.65
C GLU A 112 25.68 0.25 2.09
N LEU A 113 26.26 -0.95 2.24
CA LEU A 113 25.63 -2.23 1.98
C LEU A 113 25.00 -2.75 3.27
N ARG A 114 23.72 -3.05 3.23
CA ARG A 114 22.95 -3.54 4.38
C ARG A 114 22.19 -4.79 4.02
N PHE A 115 22.31 -5.83 4.85
CA PHE A 115 21.44 -7.00 4.85
C PHE A 115 20.34 -6.78 5.87
N ARG A 116 19.10 -6.99 5.49
CA ARG A 116 17.93 -6.72 6.31
C ARG A 116 17.10 -7.97 6.47
N PHE A 117 16.60 -8.17 7.67
CA PHE A 117 15.65 -9.22 8.01
C PHE A 117 14.54 -8.61 8.83
N PHE A 118 13.29 -9.00 8.60
CA PHE A 118 12.25 -8.74 9.56
C PHE A 118 11.22 -9.87 9.65
N TYR A 119 10.69 -9.99 10.84
CA TYR A 119 9.50 -10.73 11.19
C TYR A 119 8.47 -9.76 11.73
N LYS A 120 7.22 -9.84 11.27
CA LYS A 120 6.14 -8.97 11.73
C LYS A 120 4.83 -9.73 11.76
N ASP A 121 4.11 -9.64 12.88
CA ASP A 121 2.71 -10.04 13.00
C ASP A 121 1.84 -8.79 12.86
N ILE A 122 0.87 -8.83 11.95
CA ILE A 122 -0.04 -7.73 11.65
C ILE A 122 -1.46 -8.19 11.96
N PHE A 123 -2.20 -7.33 12.62
CA PHE A 123 -3.61 -7.49 12.90
C PHE A 123 -4.37 -6.28 12.36
N ARG A 124 -5.35 -6.53 11.49
CA ARG A 124 -6.17 -5.49 10.87
C ARG A 124 -7.64 -5.75 11.16
N LEU A 125 -8.29 -4.80 11.81
CA LEU A 125 -9.74 -4.80 11.97
C LEU A 125 -10.42 -4.35 10.67
N PRO A 126 -11.62 -4.88 10.36
CA PRO A 126 -12.47 -4.29 9.36
C PRO A 126 -12.78 -2.83 9.72
N SER A 127 -12.76 -1.95 8.75
CA SER A 127 -13.23 -0.56 8.93
C SER A 127 -14.76 -0.52 9.09
N PHE A 128 -15.30 0.59 9.56
CA PHE A 128 -16.75 0.77 9.60
C PHE A 128 -17.38 0.67 8.21
N ASN A 129 -16.68 1.12 7.16
CA ASN A 129 -17.16 0.97 5.79
C ASN A 129 -17.21 -0.50 5.36
N ASP A 130 -16.20 -1.30 5.76
CA ASP A 130 -16.20 -2.75 5.46
C ASP A 130 -17.36 -3.47 6.15
N LEU A 131 -17.79 -3.01 7.34
CA LEU A 131 -18.80 -3.65 8.16
C LEU A 131 -20.22 -3.15 7.91
N TYR A 132 -20.41 -1.82 7.81
CA TYR A 132 -21.71 -1.16 7.97
C TYR A 132 -22.16 -0.34 6.76
N TYR A 133 -21.35 -0.26 5.69
CA TYR A 133 -21.77 0.45 4.48
C TYR A 133 -22.94 -0.28 3.80
N ASP A 134 -24.00 0.46 3.39
CA ASP A 134 -25.17 -0.12 2.77
C ASP A 134 -24.81 -0.94 1.52
N LYS A 135 -25.38 -2.14 1.39
CA LYS A 135 -25.20 -3.11 0.29
C LYS A 135 -23.80 -3.70 0.13
N ALA A 136 -22.73 -3.01 0.55
CA ALA A 136 -21.35 -3.49 0.39
C ALA A 136 -20.77 -4.03 1.68
N GLY A 137 -21.15 -3.49 2.83
CA GLY A 137 -20.65 -3.88 4.15
C GLY A 137 -21.10 -5.28 4.57
N ASN A 138 -20.27 -5.89 5.44
CA ASN A 138 -20.55 -7.21 5.98
C ASN A 138 -20.14 -7.26 7.45
N ILE A 139 -21.11 -7.26 8.35
CA ILE A 139 -20.91 -7.29 9.81
C ILE A 139 -20.24 -8.59 10.31
N ASN A 140 -20.28 -9.65 9.53
CA ASN A 140 -19.68 -10.93 9.88
C ASN A 140 -18.20 -11.05 9.51
N LEU A 141 -17.58 -9.97 9.05
CA LEU A 141 -16.15 -9.95 8.75
C LEU A 141 -15.32 -10.22 10.00
N LYS A 142 -14.38 -11.13 9.87
CA LYS A 142 -13.34 -11.40 10.85
C LYS A 142 -12.16 -10.46 10.64
N PRO A 143 -11.43 -10.11 11.71
CA PRO A 143 -10.17 -9.40 11.57
C PRO A 143 -9.16 -10.18 10.73
N GLU A 144 -8.47 -9.49 9.84
CA GLU A 144 -7.36 -10.04 9.05
C GLU A 144 -6.12 -10.15 9.93
N SER A 145 -5.42 -11.27 9.87
CA SER A 145 -4.12 -11.47 10.50
C SER A 145 -3.10 -11.84 9.44
N ALA A 146 -1.91 -11.26 9.50
CA ALA A 146 -0.83 -11.57 8.59
C ALA A 146 0.49 -11.75 9.34
N THR A 147 1.19 -12.84 9.04
CA THR A 147 2.57 -13.06 9.47
C THR A 147 3.48 -12.85 8.29
N GLN A 148 4.45 -11.94 8.45
CA GLN A 148 5.36 -11.54 7.39
C GLN A 148 6.80 -11.88 7.75
N TYR A 149 7.51 -12.43 6.78
CA TYR A 149 8.95 -12.66 6.80
C TYR A 149 9.56 -11.96 5.59
N ASN A 150 10.65 -11.25 5.80
CA ASN A 150 11.37 -10.57 4.73
C ASN A 150 12.87 -10.73 4.92
N ILE A 151 13.57 -10.89 3.82
CA ILE A 151 15.00 -10.78 3.70
C ILE A 151 15.33 -9.83 2.56
N GLY A 152 16.19 -8.85 2.81
CA GLY A 152 16.51 -7.85 1.80
C GLY A 152 17.96 -7.41 1.85
N ILE A 153 18.38 -6.85 0.73
CA ILE A 153 19.68 -6.20 0.57
C ILE A 153 19.44 -4.78 0.09
N THR A 154 20.10 -3.81 0.71
CA THR A 154 20.11 -2.42 0.26
C THR A 154 21.56 -1.98 0.07
N TYR A 155 21.81 -1.35 -1.05
CA TYR A 155 23.06 -0.67 -1.34
C TYR A 155 22.76 0.78 -1.71
N SER A 156 23.52 1.73 -1.16
CA SER A 156 23.39 3.14 -1.48
C SER A 156 24.78 3.80 -1.42
N LYS A 157 25.14 4.57 -2.45
CA LYS A 157 26.45 5.21 -2.51
C LYS A 157 26.41 6.45 -3.39
N ALA A 158 27.13 7.50 -2.95
CA ALA A 158 27.63 8.56 -3.80
C ALA A 158 29.01 8.09 -4.33
N ILE A 159 29.11 7.84 -5.63
CA ILE A 159 30.34 7.25 -6.23
C ILE A 159 31.35 8.35 -6.54
N ASN A 160 30.94 9.34 -7.32
CA ASN A 160 31.74 10.48 -7.72
C ASN A 160 30.83 11.62 -8.22
N ASN A 161 31.44 12.71 -8.73
CA ASN A 161 30.67 13.86 -9.26
C ASN A 161 29.81 13.49 -10.48
N PHE A 162 30.20 12.50 -11.28
CA PHE A 162 29.41 12.02 -12.41
C PHE A 162 28.24 11.14 -11.97
N ILE A 163 28.43 10.34 -10.91
CA ILE A 163 27.39 9.50 -10.30
C ILE A 163 27.21 9.94 -8.84
N PRO A 164 26.50 11.06 -8.60
CA PRO A 164 26.30 11.60 -7.25
C PRO A 164 25.39 10.74 -6.38
N TYR A 165 24.59 9.85 -6.97
CA TYR A 165 23.71 8.96 -6.23
C TYR A 165 23.42 7.66 -6.98
N LEU A 166 23.61 6.55 -6.31
CA LEU A 166 23.18 5.22 -6.71
C LEU A 166 22.52 4.53 -5.52
N SER A 167 21.36 3.95 -5.70
CA SER A 167 20.71 3.10 -4.70
C SER A 167 20.04 1.92 -5.37
N ALA A 168 20.15 0.75 -4.74
CA ALA A 168 19.44 -0.46 -5.16
C ALA A 168 18.98 -1.22 -3.91
N THR A 169 17.76 -1.75 -3.97
CA THR A 169 17.15 -2.56 -2.92
C THR A 169 16.49 -3.77 -3.56
N VAL A 170 16.72 -4.93 -2.98
CA VAL A 170 16.01 -6.17 -3.35
C VAL A 170 15.51 -6.82 -2.08
N ASP A 171 14.23 -7.13 -2.03
CA ASP A 171 13.55 -7.78 -0.93
C ASP A 171 12.86 -9.05 -1.42
N ALA A 172 13.08 -10.17 -0.75
CA ALA A 172 12.30 -11.38 -0.90
C ALA A 172 11.41 -11.56 0.34
N TYR A 173 10.14 -11.90 0.14
CA TYR A 173 9.20 -11.99 1.24
C TYR A 173 8.27 -13.19 1.14
N HIS A 174 7.80 -13.62 2.31
CA HIS A 174 6.76 -14.61 2.47
C HIS A 174 5.74 -14.12 3.51
N ASN A 175 4.50 -13.89 3.07
CA ASN A 175 3.41 -13.44 3.91
C ASN A 175 2.32 -14.51 3.94
N LYS A 176 1.93 -14.91 5.15
CA LYS A 176 0.79 -15.79 5.39
C LYS A 176 -0.35 -14.95 5.94
N VAL A 177 -1.43 -14.85 5.19
CA VAL A 177 -2.59 -14.04 5.57
C VAL A 177 -3.76 -14.98 5.89
N THR A 178 -4.44 -14.70 6.98
CA THR A 178 -5.65 -15.41 7.40
C THR A 178 -6.82 -14.42 7.45
N ASP A 179 -7.97 -14.84 7.00
CA ASP A 179 -9.20 -14.03 6.93
C ASP A 179 -8.98 -12.70 6.17
N LYS A 180 -8.25 -12.75 5.05
CA LYS A 180 -7.95 -11.57 4.23
C LYS A 180 -9.22 -10.86 3.80
N ILE A 181 -9.35 -9.57 4.16
CA ILE A 181 -10.50 -8.76 3.79
C ILE A 181 -10.31 -8.21 2.39
N VAL A 182 -11.24 -8.53 1.50
CA VAL A 182 -11.25 -8.08 0.11
C VAL A 182 -12.65 -7.64 -0.31
N ALA A 183 -12.72 -6.66 -1.22
CA ALA A 183 -13.93 -6.35 -1.94
C ALA A 183 -14.01 -7.25 -3.17
N THR A 184 -15.11 -7.95 -3.36
CA THR A 184 -15.36 -8.77 -4.54
C THR A 184 -16.69 -8.38 -5.19
N PRO A 185 -16.76 -8.38 -6.53
CA PRO A 185 -18.03 -8.19 -7.19
C PRO A 185 -18.96 -9.38 -6.86
N THR A 186 -20.23 -9.09 -6.70
CA THR A 186 -21.29 -10.10 -6.57
C THR A 186 -21.61 -10.69 -7.95
N LYS A 187 -22.71 -11.43 -8.07
CA LYS A 187 -23.23 -11.88 -9.38
C LYS A 187 -23.47 -10.72 -10.34
N ASN A 188 -23.81 -9.55 -9.82
CA ASN A 188 -23.79 -8.30 -10.57
C ASN A 188 -22.42 -7.61 -10.38
N LEU A 189 -21.62 -7.55 -11.43
CA LEU A 189 -20.26 -6.99 -11.39
C LEU A 189 -20.17 -5.51 -10.98
N PHE A 190 -21.28 -4.80 -10.96
CA PHE A 190 -21.37 -3.42 -10.47
C PHE A 190 -21.68 -3.31 -8.97
N ILE A 191 -22.06 -4.43 -8.33
CA ILE A 191 -22.32 -4.49 -6.89
C ILE A 191 -21.18 -5.28 -6.22
N TRP A 192 -20.48 -4.63 -5.31
CA TRP A 192 -19.37 -5.20 -4.57
C TRP A 192 -19.78 -5.54 -3.14
N SER A 193 -19.20 -6.57 -2.58
CA SER A 193 -19.38 -6.95 -1.19
C SER A 193 -18.03 -7.24 -0.53
N MET A 194 -17.93 -6.90 0.74
CA MET A 194 -16.74 -7.20 1.55
C MET A 194 -16.83 -8.64 2.04
N VAL A 195 -15.75 -9.39 1.82
CA VAL A 195 -15.65 -10.80 2.24
C VAL A 195 -14.27 -11.09 2.85
N ASN A 196 -14.21 -12.12 3.71
CA ASN A 196 -12.93 -12.70 4.08
C ASN A 196 -12.57 -13.81 3.08
N LEU A 197 -11.40 -13.71 2.46
CA LEU A 197 -10.72 -14.89 1.93
C LEU A 197 -10.08 -15.63 3.11
N GLY A 198 -10.24 -16.95 3.21
CA GLY A 198 -9.81 -17.72 4.37
C GLY A 198 -8.30 -17.62 4.60
N LYS A 199 -7.49 -18.22 3.71
CA LYS A 199 -6.02 -18.20 3.81
C LYS A 199 -5.39 -17.84 2.48
N VAL A 200 -4.43 -16.92 2.51
CA VAL A 200 -3.65 -16.52 1.34
C VAL A 200 -2.17 -16.67 1.63
N ASP A 201 -1.44 -17.39 0.76
CA ASP A 201 0.01 -17.53 0.78
C ASP A 201 0.63 -16.60 -0.27
N ILE A 202 1.42 -15.62 0.18
CA ILE A 202 2.01 -14.61 -0.69
C ILE A 202 3.52 -14.75 -0.62
N LYS A 203 4.16 -15.02 -1.77
CA LYS A 203 5.61 -15.03 -1.93
C LYS A 203 5.99 -14.09 -3.06
N GLY A 204 7.03 -13.31 -2.86
CA GLY A 204 7.44 -12.36 -3.88
C GLY A 204 8.85 -11.85 -3.72
N ILE A 205 9.22 -11.07 -4.74
CA ILE A 205 10.47 -10.32 -4.79
C ILE A 205 10.10 -8.92 -5.24
N ASP A 206 10.56 -7.93 -4.48
CA ASP A 206 10.49 -6.51 -4.83
C ASP A 206 11.91 -6.01 -5.09
N ALA A 207 12.10 -5.29 -6.19
CA ALA A 207 13.36 -4.62 -6.49
C ALA A 207 13.11 -3.15 -6.81
N THR A 208 13.92 -2.28 -6.23
CA THR A 208 13.93 -0.84 -6.54
C THR A 208 15.34 -0.42 -6.88
N ALA A 209 15.49 0.48 -7.85
CA ALA A 209 16.77 1.09 -8.18
C ALA A 209 16.58 2.58 -8.46
N SER A 210 17.55 3.39 -8.06
CA SER A 210 17.61 4.82 -8.34
C SER A 210 19.05 5.20 -8.68
N LEU A 211 19.21 5.97 -9.74
CA LEU A 211 20.50 6.45 -10.23
C LEU A 211 20.38 7.92 -10.61
N SER A 212 21.27 8.75 -10.10
CA SER A 212 21.45 10.12 -10.55
C SER A 212 22.80 10.24 -11.26
N LEU A 213 22.79 10.81 -12.45
CA LEU A 213 23.96 11.12 -13.25
C LEU A 213 24.08 12.64 -13.41
N GLN A 214 25.27 13.15 -13.35
CA GLN A 214 25.58 14.57 -13.59
C GLN A 214 26.68 14.68 -14.64
N PRO A 215 26.34 14.48 -15.95
CA PRO A 215 27.32 14.53 -17.03
C PRO A 215 27.95 15.91 -17.21
N LEU A 216 27.22 16.97 -16.87
CA LEU A 216 27.64 18.36 -16.92
C LEU A 216 27.13 19.10 -15.69
N ASP A 217 27.77 20.20 -15.29
CA ASP A 217 27.39 21.00 -14.11
C ASP A 217 25.91 21.43 -14.09
N LYS A 218 25.32 21.60 -15.25
CA LYS A 218 23.92 22.09 -15.40
C LYS A 218 22.99 21.04 -16.01
N LEU A 219 23.41 19.77 -16.04
CA LEU A 219 22.61 18.68 -16.57
C LEU A 219 22.60 17.53 -15.57
N ARG A 220 21.42 17.21 -15.03
CA ARG A 220 21.21 16.03 -14.20
C ARG A 220 20.22 15.08 -14.85
N ILE A 221 20.54 13.81 -14.81
CA ILE A 221 19.67 12.72 -15.30
C ILE A 221 19.34 11.84 -14.10
N ASN A 222 18.06 11.71 -13.79
CA ASN A 222 17.57 10.87 -12.72
C ASN A 222 16.80 9.69 -13.31
N LEU A 223 17.19 8.49 -12.93
CA LEU A 223 16.52 7.25 -13.33
C LEU A 223 16.04 6.54 -12.07
N SER A 224 14.80 6.09 -12.05
CA SER A 224 14.29 5.23 -10.99
C SER A 224 13.37 4.17 -11.55
N GLY A 225 13.34 3.02 -10.88
CA GLY A 225 12.49 1.91 -11.30
C GLY A 225 12.14 1.01 -10.14
N ASN A 226 10.96 0.39 -10.23
CA ASN A 226 10.45 -0.59 -9.31
C ASN A 226 9.98 -1.80 -10.11
N TYR A 227 10.25 -2.99 -9.57
CA TYR A 227 9.79 -4.25 -10.11
C TYR A 227 9.27 -5.12 -8.98
N THR A 228 8.10 -5.70 -9.16
CA THR A 228 7.49 -6.65 -8.24
C THR A 228 7.14 -7.92 -8.99
N TYR A 229 7.61 -9.05 -8.46
CA TYR A 229 7.08 -10.36 -8.78
C TYR A 229 6.42 -10.96 -7.55
N GLN A 230 5.12 -11.32 -7.61
CA GLN A 230 4.43 -11.92 -6.49
C GLN A 230 3.48 -13.04 -6.91
N ARG A 231 3.45 -14.08 -6.10
CA ARG A 231 2.44 -15.14 -6.15
C ARG A 231 1.60 -15.02 -4.90
N ALA A 232 0.37 -14.53 -5.04
CA ALA A 232 -0.61 -14.42 -3.96
C ALA A 232 -1.71 -15.45 -4.20
N LEU A 233 -1.60 -16.61 -3.56
CA LEU A 233 -2.43 -17.78 -3.84
C LEU A 233 -3.45 -18.01 -2.74
N ASP A 234 -4.68 -18.29 -3.12
CA ASP A 234 -5.69 -18.81 -2.20
C ASP A 234 -5.32 -20.24 -1.79
N VAL A 235 -5.16 -20.46 -0.49
CA VAL A 235 -4.85 -21.75 0.13
C VAL A 235 -5.86 -22.13 1.21
N THR A 236 -7.08 -21.61 1.10
CA THR A 236 -8.15 -21.76 2.10
C THR A 236 -8.54 -23.22 2.27
N ASN A 237 -8.87 -23.90 1.19
CA ASN A 237 -9.37 -25.28 1.24
C ASN A 237 -8.87 -26.07 0.03
N SER A 238 -8.19 -27.17 0.28
CA SER A 238 -7.65 -28.05 -0.77
C SER A 238 -8.65 -29.11 -1.28
N ASN A 239 -9.84 -29.20 -0.71
CA ASN A 239 -10.86 -30.18 -1.14
C ASN A 239 -11.50 -29.71 -2.46
N PRO A 240 -11.27 -30.38 -3.60
CA PRO A 240 -11.77 -29.96 -4.91
C PRO A 240 -13.31 -30.01 -5.02
N ASN A 241 -13.98 -30.73 -4.13
CA ASN A 241 -15.43 -30.83 -4.12
C ASN A 241 -16.12 -29.69 -3.38
N SER A 242 -15.37 -28.85 -2.66
CA SER A 242 -15.92 -27.65 -2.02
C SER A 242 -15.86 -26.45 -2.98
N PRO A 243 -16.74 -25.43 -2.82
CA PRO A 243 -16.67 -24.21 -3.60
C PRO A 243 -15.29 -23.50 -3.49
N GLU A 244 -14.72 -23.47 -2.29
CA GLU A 244 -13.41 -22.86 -2.02
C GLU A 244 -12.26 -23.67 -2.63
N GLY A 245 -12.41 -25.01 -2.75
CA GLY A 245 -11.40 -25.88 -3.35
C GLY A 245 -11.22 -25.63 -4.86
N LYS A 246 -12.22 -25.09 -5.54
CA LYS A 246 -12.15 -24.74 -6.97
C LYS A 246 -11.19 -23.56 -7.23
N VAL A 247 -10.83 -22.79 -6.21
CA VAL A 247 -9.88 -21.68 -6.30
C VAL A 247 -8.55 -21.97 -5.60
N TYR A 248 -8.37 -23.18 -5.08
CA TYR A 248 -7.14 -23.58 -4.39
C TYR A 248 -5.90 -23.43 -5.26
N LYS A 249 -4.90 -22.72 -4.76
CA LYS A 249 -3.66 -22.32 -5.46
C LYS A 249 -3.88 -21.42 -6.69
N HIS A 250 -5.06 -20.83 -6.82
CA HIS A 250 -5.27 -19.76 -7.79
C HIS A 250 -4.75 -18.42 -7.24
N GLN A 251 -4.28 -17.57 -8.15
CA GLN A 251 -3.94 -16.18 -7.83
C GLN A 251 -5.22 -15.46 -7.40
N ILE A 252 -5.17 -14.71 -6.31
CA ILE A 252 -6.33 -13.94 -5.83
C ILE A 252 -6.72 -12.86 -6.84
N ALA A 253 -7.99 -12.47 -6.81
CA ALA A 253 -8.57 -11.52 -7.76
C ALA A 253 -7.80 -10.19 -7.77
N TYR A 254 -7.74 -9.54 -8.93
CA TYR A 254 -7.12 -8.24 -9.19
C TYR A 254 -5.65 -8.08 -8.76
N THR A 255 -4.95 -9.18 -8.54
CA THR A 255 -3.55 -9.18 -8.13
C THR A 255 -2.67 -9.70 -9.27
N PRO A 256 -1.90 -8.86 -9.98
CA PRO A 256 -0.98 -9.31 -11.02
C PRO A 256 0.22 -10.04 -10.43
N ARG A 257 0.80 -10.99 -11.17
CA ARG A 257 2.05 -11.64 -10.76
C ARG A 257 3.27 -10.77 -10.97
N VAL A 258 3.21 -9.89 -11.96
CA VAL A 258 4.30 -8.98 -12.32
C VAL A 258 3.74 -7.57 -12.41
N SER A 259 4.41 -6.63 -11.79
CA SER A 259 4.21 -5.20 -12.00
C SER A 259 5.57 -4.49 -12.05
N ALA A 260 5.64 -3.42 -12.80
CA ALA A 260 6.83 -2.61 -12.91
C ALA A 260 6.45 -1.14 -13.11
N SER A 261 7.28 -0.24 -12.63
CA SER A 261 7.18 1.17 -12.92
C SER A 261 8.58 1.77 -13.05
N GLY A 262 8.69 2.84 -13.80
CA GLY A 262 9.95 3.54 -13.93
C GLY A 262 9.75 4.99 -14.32
N GLN A 263 10.75 5.79 -13.99
CA GLN A 263 10.83 7.19 -14.34
C GLN A 263 12.23 7.53 -14.81
N ALA A 264 12.31 8.33 -15.88
CA ALA A 264 13.52 8.96 -16.37
C ALA A 264 13.30 10.47 -16.40
N GLY A 265 14.14 11.25 -15.70
CA GLY A 265 14.08 12.69 -15.63
C GLY A 265 15.36 13.33 -16.14
N ILE A 266 15.23 14.44 -16.84
CA ILE A 266 16.33 15.30 -17.26
C ILE A 266 16.08 16.68 -16.67
N GLU A 267 17.01 17.14 -15.84
CA GLU A 267 16.95 18.45 -15.20
C GLU A 267 18.01 19.37 -15.80
N THR A 268 17.56 20.53 -16.27
CA THR A 268 18.42 21.60 -16.78
C THR A 268 17.95 22.94 -16.20
N PRO A 269 18.76 24.01 -16.25
CA PRO A 269 18.32 25.35 -15.83
C PRO A 269 17.13 25.90 -16.64
N TRP A 270 16.89 25.36 -17.82
CA TRP A 270 15.89 25.92 -18.76
C TRP A 270 14.59 25.10 -18.76
N LEU A 271 14.69 23.78 -18.62
CA LEU A 271 13.56 22.88 -18.77
C LEU A 271 13.86 21.56 -18.06
N ASN A 272 12.87 21.06 -17.30
CA ASN A 272 12.89 19.72 -16.74
C ASN A 272 11.93 18.86 -17.54
N LEU A 273 12.44 17.73 -18.04
CA LEU A 273 11.65 16.72 -18.75
C LEU A 273 11.57 15.46 -17.92
N SER A 274 10.42 14.83 -17.90
CA SER A 274 10.24 13.54 -17.22
C SER A 274 9.39 12.61 -18.10
N TYR A 275 9.82 11.38 -18.18
CA TYR A 275 9.07 10.27 -18.76
C TYR A 275 8.81 9.24 -17.67
N SER A 276 7.60 8.72 -17.61
CA SER A 276 7.21 7.66 -16.67
C SER A 276 6.45 6.56 -17.39
N PHE A 277 6.62 5.34 -16.90
CA PHE A 277 5.82 4.20 -17.32
C PHE A 277 5.34 3.39 -16.13
N LEU A 278 4.20 2.75 -16.31
CA LEU A 278 3.62 1.76 -15.42
C LEU A 278 3.27 0.52 -16.23
N PHE A 279 3.61 -0.65 -15.73
CA PHE A 279 3.21 -1.94 -16.29
C PHE A 279 2.51 -2.79 -15.24
N SER A 280 1.38 -3.37 -15.61
CA SER A 280 0.66 -4.38 -14.82
C SER A 280 0.46 -5.63 -15.67
N GLY A 281 0.92 -6.76 -15.15
CA GLY A 281 0.77 -8.04 -15.81
C GLY A 281 -0.67 -8.55 -15.82
N LYS A 282 -0.86 -9.73 -16.41
CA LYS A 282 -2.16 -10.44 -16.43
C LYS A 282 -2.65 -10.68 -15.01
N ARG A 283 -3.96 -10.50 -14.80
CA ARG A 283 -4.66 -10.72 -13.55
C ARG A 283 -6.06 -11.28 -13.82
N TYR A 284 -6.78 -11.62 -12.79
CA TYR A 284 -8.14 -12.19 -12.91
C TYR A 284 -9.12 -11.33 -12.13
N MET A 285 -10.33 -11.16 -12.65
CA MET A 285 -11.38 -10.38 -11.98
C MET A 285 -12.08 -11.17 -10.85
N LEU A 286 -12.02 -12.51 -10.88
CA LEU A 286 -12.57 -13.41 -9.89
C LEU A 286 -11.51 -14.40 -9.40
N GLY A 287 -11.79 -15.12 -8.30
CA GLY A 287 -10.85 -16.08 -7.72
C GLY A 287 -10.50 -17.26 -8.64
N GLN A 288 -11.36 -17.64 -9.59
CA GLN A 288 -11.04 -18.67 -10.57
C GLN A 288 -10.15 -18.11 -11.70
N ASN A 289 -8.97 -18.71 -11.87
CA ASN A 289 -7.99 -18.29 -12.88
C ASN A 289 -8.25 -18.94 -14.25
N ILE A 290 -9.43 -18.73 -14.80
CA ILE A 290 -9.85 -19.18 -16.13
C ILE A 290 -9.77 -18.04 -17.15
N SER A 291 -9.81 -18.38 -18.45
CA SER A 291 -9.73 -17.40 -19.55
C SER A 291 -10.77 -16.29 -19.45
N ASP A 292 -12.02 -16.64 -19.11
CA ASP A 292 -13.16 -15.73 -19.07
C ASP A 292 -13.04 -14.67 -17.95
N ASN A 293 -12.29 -15.00 -16.89
CA ASN A 293 -12.01 -14.10 -15.78
C ASN A 293 -10.72 -13.28 -15.99
N ARG A 294 -9.99 -13.50 -17.07
CA ARG A 294 -8.70 -12.87 -17.30
C ARG A 294 -8.85 -11.40 -17.72
N LEU A 295 -8.06 -10.56 -17.12
CA LEU A 295 -7.77 -9.20 -17.55
C LEU A 295 -6.34 -9.18 -18.10
N ASP A 296 -6.20 -8.67 -19.32
CA ASP A 296 -4.91 -8.60 -20.00
C ASP A 296 -3.96 -7.60 -19.33
N SER A 297 -2.67 -7.79 -19.58
CA SER A 297 -1.65 -6.84 -19.15
C SER A 297 -1.80 -5.51 -19.86
N TYR A 298 -1.41 -4.45 -19.20
CA TYR A 298 -1.35 -3.12 -19.77
C TYR A 298 -0.08 -2.38 -19.39
N SER A 299 0.27 -1.38 -20.20
CA SER A 299 1.26 -0.38 -19.84
C SER A 299 0.70 1.01 -20.11
N ASP A 300 0.96 1.92 -19.16
CA ASP A 300 0.66 3.34 -19.29
C ASP A 300 1.98 4.13 -19.33
N HIS A 301 2.05 5.12 -20.20
CA HIS A 301 3.23 5.92 -20.43
C HIS A 301 2.85 7.39 -20.40
N SER A 302 3.64 8.20 -19.72
CA SER A 302 3.39 9.63 -19.59
C SER A 302 4.68 10.41 -19.78
N ILE A 303 4.56 11.62 -20.30
CA ILE A 303 5.66 12.57 -20.42
C ILE A 303 5.24 13.91 -19.83
N SER A 304 6.17 14.57 -19.14
CA SER A 304 5.95 15.91 -18.63
C SER A 304 7.12 16.84 -18.93
N ALA A 305 6.80 18.13 -19.08
CA ALA A 305 7.74 19.22 -19.21
C ALA A 305 7.42 20.29 -18.20
N TYR A 306 8.38 20.62 -17.34
CA TYR A 306 8.23 21.57 -16.26
C TYR A 306 9.26 22.69 -16.35
N ARG A 307 8.82 23.95 -16.12
CA ARG A 307 9.70 25.11 -16.05
C ARG A 307 9.21 26.13 -15.04
N ASP A 308 10.17 26.71 -14.29
CA ASP A 308 9.99 27.89 -13.47
C ASP A 308 10.43 29.17 -14.20
N PHE A 309 9.63 30.23 -14.08
CA PHE A 309 9.90 31.57 -14.56
C PHE A 309 9.97 32.52 -13.37
N LYS A 310 11.13 33.05 -13.09
CA LYS A 310 11.31 34.06 -12.03
C LYS A 310 11.07 35.45 -12.59
N ILE A 311 10.06 36.14 -12.08
CA ILE A 311 9.68 37.49 -12.46
C ILE A 311 9.72 38.34 -11.18
N GLN A 312 10.82 39.02 -10.95
CA GLN A 312 11.06 39.80 -9.70
C GLN A 312 10.89 38.91 -8.44
N LYS A 313 9.88 39.20 -7.61
CA LYS A 313 9.56 38.45 -6.37
C LYS A 313 8.60 37.30 -6.59
N VAL A 314 8.10 37.12 -7.81
CA VAL A 314 7.11 36.08 -8.14
C VAL A 314 7.81 34.99 -8.92
N THR A 315 7.53 33.73 -8.54
CA THR A 315 7.90 32.54 -9.34
C THR A 315 6.65 31.97 -9.96
N ALA A 316 6.55 32.00 -11.29
CA ALA A 316 5.51 31.29 -12.03
C ALA A 316 6.05 29.94 -12.49
N SER A 317 5.31 28.87 -12.28
CA SER A 317 5.65 27.53 -12.75
C SER A 317 4.63 27.06 -13.79
N LEU A 318 5.14 26.43 -14.84
CA LEU A 318 4.33 25.79 -15.89
C LEU A 318 4.69 24.33 -15.96
N ASN A 319 3.68 23.45 -15.85
CA ASN A 319 3.82 22.01 -16.05
C ASN A 319 2.85 21.58 -17.15
N LEU A 320 3.39 20.95 -18.20
CA LEU A 320 2.67 20.32 -19.29
C LEU A 320 2.83 18.81 -19.19
N GLU A 321 1.73 18.08 -19.18
CA GLU A 321 1.75 16.62 -19.08
C GLU A 321 0.90 16.00 -20.18
N VAL A 322 1.42 14.96 -20.82
CA VAL A 322 0.66 14.07 -21.71
C VAL A 322 0.56 12.72 -21.01
N LEU A 323 -0.65 12.37 -20.59
CA LEU A 323 -0.98 11.11 -19.92
C LEU A 323 -1.46 10.10 -20.96
N ASN A 324 -1.22 8.82 -20.71
CA ASN A 324 -1.53 7.73 -21.61
C ASN A 324 -1.02 8.02 -23.04
N LEU A 325 0.28 8.32 -23.13
CA LEU A 325 0.96 8.76 -24.38
C LEU A 325 0.69 7.83 -25.57
N MET A 326 0.58 6.52 -25.32
CA MET A 326 0.33 5.51 -26.35
C MET A 326 -1.14 5.36 -26.70
N ASN A 327 -2.03 6.15 -26.07
CA ASN A 327 -3.49 6.10 -26.26
C ASN A 327 -4.07 4.68 -26.16
N ARG A 328 -3.62 3.93 -25.15
CA ARG A 328 -4.09 2.56 -24.95
C ARG A 328 -5.41 2.54 -24.20
N ASN A 329 -6.34 1.74 -24.68
CA ASN A 329 -7.55 1.40 -23.94
C ASN A 329 -7.24 0.23 -23.03
N TYR A 330 -7.40 0.43 -21.70
CA TYR A 330 -7.20 -0.61 -20.71
C TYR A 330 -8.14 -0.42 -19.54
N GLU A 331 -8.34 -1.49 -18.79
CA GLU A 331 -9.20 -1.52 -17.60
C GLU A 331 -8.34 -1.95 -16.40
N ILE A 332 -8.39 -1.20 -15.31
CA ILE A 332 -7.83 -1.64 -14.02
C ILE A 332 -8.83 -2.60 -13.36
N VAL A 333 -10.08 -2.22 -13.36
CA VAL A 333 -11.23 -3.01 -12.91
C VAL A 333 -12.10 -3.32 -14.11
N LYS A 334 -12.60 -4.53 -14.21
CA LYS A 334 -13.47 -4.98 -15.32
C LYS A 334 -14.67 -4.05 -15.49
N ASN A 335 -14.94 -3.63 -16.74
CA ASN A 335 -15.99 -2.70 -17.13
C ASN A 335 -15.79 -1.25 -16.66
N PHE A 336 -14.59 -0.90 -16.16
CA PHE A 336 -14.21 0.48 -15.83
C PHE A 336 -13.00 0.90 -16.68
N PRO A 337 -13.24 1.37 -17.93
CA PRO A 337 -12.16 1.79 -18.81
C PRO A 337 -11.45 3.03 -18.26
N MET A 338 -10.15 3.02 -18.37
CA MET A 338 -9.32 4.17 -18.02
C MET A 338 -9.39 5.23 -19.14
N PRO A 339 -9.18 6.52 -18.81
CA PRO A 339 -9.15 7.58 -19.81
C PRO A 339 -8.11 7.32 -20.89
N GLY A 340 -8.43 7.64 -22.14
CA GLY A 340 -7.49 7.67 -23.25
C GLY A 340 -6.43 8.76 -23.06
N ARG A 341 -5.65 9.04 -24.11
CA ARG A 341 -4.65 10.11 -24.07
C ARG A 341 -5.30 11.44 -23.66
N SER A 342 -4.68 12.10 -22.68
CA SER A 342 -5.12 13.38 -22.17
C SER A 342 -3.95 14.32 -21.95
N VAL A 343 -4.21 15.62 -22.05
CA VAL A 343 -3.22 16.66 -21.79
C VAL A 343 -3.66 17.42 -20.54
N ARG A 344 -2.73 17.63 -19.62
CA ARG A 344 -2.93 18.43 -18.41
C ARG A 344 -1.94 19.61 -18.39
N VAL A 345 -2.45 20.78 -18.16
CA VAL A 345 -1.66 22.01 -17.96
C VAL A 345 -1.84 22.48 -16.54
N THR A 346 -0.76 22.65 -15.82
CA THR A 346 -0.79 23.19 -14.45
C THR A 346 0.04 24.46 -14.40
N ILE A 347 -0.55 25.54 -13.92
CA ILE A 347 0.10 26.82 -13.70
C ILE A 347 0.13 27.09 -12.20
N GLY A 348 1.30 27.29 -11.64
CA GLY A 348 1.51 27.67 -10.24
C GLY A 348 2.09 29.09 -10.15
N VAL A 349 1.69 29.82 -9.13
CA VAL A 349 2.26 31.16 -8.82
C VAL A 349 2.63 31.18 -7.35
N ARG A 350 3.86 31.53 -7.05
CA ARG A 350 4.40 31.68 -5.70
C ARG A 350 5.00 33.08 -5.55
N TYR A 351 4.54 33.77 -4.51
CA TYR A 351 5.05 35.08 -4.10
C TYR A 351 5.99 34.99 -2.91
#